data_342954f15d4159b840b7d83772567a12
#
_entry.id   342954f15d4159b840b7d83772567a12
#
_cell.length_a   1.000
_cell.length_b   1.000
_cell.length_c   1.000
_cell.angle_alpha   90.00
_cell.angle_beta   90.00
_cell.angle_gamma   90.00
#
_symmetry.space_group_name_H-M   'P 1'
#
loop_
_entity.id
_entity.type
_entity.pdbx_description
1 polymer ?
#
loop_
_entity_poly.entity_id
_entity_poly.type
_entity_poly.pdbx_seq_one_letter_code
_entity_poly.pdbx_strand_id
1 'polypeptide(L)'
;KNAFAPLFVGVFDLIVGNPPWVTWGSLPKEYRKSIEIIWSQYDLFEHKGLEARLGKSGDDISVLMTYVSIDRYLKMNGQLCFVITQSLFQSVGGGEGFRRFALGKKGIPFKVLQVDDMITLQPFEGANNRTSVFHIKKGEPTNYPVQYCLWKKTEKGQIQLDSTFEEVKDKTQ
;
A
#
# COMPACT_ATOMS: atom_id res chain seq x y z
N LYS A 1 19.32 -6.37 -17.51
CA LYS A 1 18.31 -5.38 -17.10
C LYS A 1 19.01 -4.12 -16.63
N ASN A 2 18.59 -2.96 -17.10
CA ASN A 2 19.21 -1.68 -16.76
C ASN A 2 18.80 -1.26 -15.33
N ALA A 3 19.69 -1.44 -14.36
CA ALA A 3 19.45 -1.06 -12.95
C ALA A 3 19.29 0.46 -12.75
N PHE A 4 19.73 1.26 -13.70
CA PHE A 4 19.65 2.72 -13.66
C PHE A 4 18.40 3.29 -14.36
N ALA A 5 17.60 2.46 -15.01
CA ALA A 5 16.39 2.91 -15.69
C ALA A 5 15.49 3.80 -14.81
N PRO A 6 15.28 3.50 -13.50
CA PRO A 6 14.47 4.35 -12.62
C PRO A 6 14.99 5.78 -12.44
N LEU A 7 16.28 6.03 -12.66
CA LEU A 7 16.86 7.38 -12.54
C LEU A 7 16.51 8.29 -13.72
N PHE A 8 16.11 7.71 -14.83
CA PHE A 8 15.78 8.42 -16.08
C PHE A 8 14.30 8.42 -16.38
N VAL A 9 13.52 7.75 -15.55
CA VAL A 9 12.07 7.73 -15.69
C VAL A 9 11.51 9.02 -15.06
N GLY A 10 10.74 9.76 -15.83
CA GLY A 10 10.07 10.96 -15.36
C GLY A 10 8.94 10.67 -14.36
N VAL A 11 8.12 11.66 -14.11
CA VAL A 11 6.94 11.52 -13.25
C VAL A 11 5.71 11.16 -14.08
N PHE A 12 4.79 10.42 -13.48
CA PHE A 12 3.61 9.84 -14.12
C PHE A 12 2.31 10.47 -13.63
N ASP A 13 1.31 10.48 -14.47
CA ASP A 13 -0.06 10.86 -14.11
C ASP A 13 -0.77 9.73 -13.36
N LEU A 14 -0.43 8.47 -13.68
CA LEU A 14 -0.99 7.28 -13.07
C LEU A 14 0.11 6.24 -12.80
N ILE A 15 0.10 5.70 -11.58
CA ILE A 15 0.94 4.57 -11.18
C ILE A 15 0.03 3.44 -10.72
N VAL A 16 0.21 2.25 -11.29
CA VAL A 16 -0.52 1.03 -10.90
C VAL A 16 0.48 -0.07 -10.59
N GLY A 17 0.27 -0.83 -9.52
CA GLY A 17 1.20 -1.90 -9.18
C GLY A 17 0.76 -2.77 -8.00
N ASN A 18 1.55 -3.82 -7.82
CA ASN A 18 1.46 -4.73 -6.69
C ASN A 18 2.85 -4.80 -6.04
N PRO A 19 3.17 -3.94 -5.07
CA PRO A 19 4.45 -3.98 -4.38
C PRO A 19 4.56 -5.26 -3.51
N PRO A 20 5.78 -5.74 -3.22
CA PRO A 20 5.96 -6.93 -2.39
C PRO A 20 5.42 -6.71 -0.96
N TRP A 21 4.78 -7.75 -0.40
CA TRP A 21 4.19 -7.76 0.94
C TRP A 21 5.12 -8.50 1.91
N VAL A 22 6.18 -7.84 2.31
CA VAL A 22 7.18 -8.40 3.20
C VAL A 22 7.29 -7.52 4.44
N THR A 23 7.06 -8.08 5.61
CA THR A 23 7.19 -7.34 6.86
C THR A 23 8.64 -6.91 7.11
N TRP A 24 8.82 -5.75 7.71
CA TRP A 24 10.14 -5.21 8.07
C TRP A 24 11.02 -6.22 8.79
N GLY A 25 10.46 -6.95 9.75
CA GLY A 25 11.19 -7.96 10.52
C GLY A 25 11.73 -9.12 9.69
N SER A 26 11.08 -9.44 8.58
CA SER A 26 11.47 -10.53 7.66
C SER A 26 12.54 -10.13 6.64
N LEU A 27 12.83 -8.84 6.50
CA LEU A 27 13.85 -8.36 5.59
C LEU A 27 15.27 -8.68 6.12
N PRO A 28 16.24 -9.03 5.24
CA PRO A 28 17.63 -9.20 5.63
C PRO A 28 18.17 -7.98 6.36
N LYS A 29 18.98 -8.19 7.40
CA LYS A 29 19.50 -7.14 8.28
C LYS A 29 20.22 -6.04 7.50
N GLU A 30 21.06 -6.40 6.54
CA GLU A 30 21.83 -5.45 5.73
C GLU A 30 20.90 -4.59 4.85
N TYR A 31 19.85 -5.21 4.28
CA TYR A 31 18.87 -4.49 3.49
C TYR A 31 18.06 -3.53 4.35
N ARG A 32 17.58 -3.96 5.52
CA ARG A 32 16.90 -3.06 6.48
C ARG A 32 17.73 -1.82 6.79
N LYS A 33 19.03 -2.04 7.08
CA LYS A 33 19.95 -0.96 7.41
C LYS A 33 20.12 0.04 6.26
N SER A 34 20.12 -0.44 5.01
CA SER A 34 20.25 0.42 3.84
C SER A 34 19.02 1.29 3.56
N ILE A 35 17.82 0.84 3.94
CA ILE A 35 16.56 1.56 3.68
C ILE A 35 16.00 2.27 4.92
N GLU A 36 16.58 2.07 6.11
CA GLU A 36 16.12 2.66 7.38
C GLU A 36 16.04 4.19 7.31
N ILE A 37 17.01 4.82 6.64
CA ILE A 37 17.05 6.27 6.47
C ILE A 37 15.85 6.77 5.64
N ILE A 38 15.48 6.03 4.59
CA ILE A 38 14.35 6.39 3.73
C ILE A 38 13.04 6.23 4.50
N TRP A 39 12.93 5.15 5.28
CA TRP A 39 11.78 4.89 6.14
C TRP A 39 11.57 6.01 7.17
N SER A 40 12.65 6.46 7.80
CA SER A 40 12.65 7.58 8.74
C SER A 40 12.33 8.91 8.07
N GLN A 41 12.76 9.11 6.83
CA GLN A 41 12.50 10.33 6.05
C GLN A 41 11.00 10.58 5.86
N TYR A 42 10.24 9.51 5.66
CA TYR A 42 8.78 9.59 5.55
C TYR A 42 8.05 9.47 6.89
N ASP A 43 8.79 9.35 8.00
CA ASP A 43 8.25 9.20 9.36
C ASP A 43 7.27 8.01 9.48
N LEU A 44 7.63 6.89 8.82
CA LEU A 44 6.78 5.70 8.76
C LEU A 44 6.90 4.78 9.96
N PHE A 45 7.98 4.91 10.74
CA PHE A 45 8.12 4.15 11.98
C PHE A 45 7.17 4.68 13.07
N GLU A 46 6.42 3.79 13.64
CA GLU A 46 5.50 4.05 14.74
C GLU A 46 6.23 4.31 16.06
N HIS A 47 7.22 3.45 16.31
CA HIS A 47 7.98 3.47 17.56
C HIS A 47 9.30 4.20 17.38
N LYS A 48 9.53 5.20 18.22
CA LYS A 48 10.84 5.85 18.33
C LYS A 48 11.73 4.99 19.22
N GLY A 49 12.93 4.63 18.75
CA GLY A 49 13.96 3.99 19.55
C GLY A 49 14.22 2.52 19.24
N LEU A 50 14.59 1.76 20.27
CA LEU A 50 15.11 0.40 20.14
C LEU A 50 14.10 -0.60 19.56
N GLU A 51 12.82 -0.42 19.82
CA GLU A 51 11.76 -1.34 19.37
C GLU A 51 11.51 -1.27 17.84
N ALA A 52 11.59 -0.07 17.26
CA ALA A 52 11.57 0.09 15.81
C ALA A 52 12.74 -0.63 15.13
N ARG A 53 13.92 -0.57 15.75
CA ARG A 53 15.15 -1.23 15.26
C ARG A 53 15.10 -2.76 15.39
N LEU A 54 14.37 -3.26 16.37
CA LEU A 54 14.25 -4.71 16.63
C LEU A 54 13.27 -5.44 15.71
N GLY A 55 12.63 -4.73 14.78
CA GLY A 55 11.73 -5.35 13.80
C GLY A 55 10.38 -5.79 14.37
N LYS A 56 9.96 -5.22 15.50
CA LYS A 56 8.65 -5.47 16.12
C LYS A 56 7.52 -4.68 15.45
N SER A 57 7.83 -3.73 14.57
CA SER A 57 6.80 -3.07 13.78
C SER A 57 6.24 -4.05 12.74
N GLY A 58 4.96 -4.24 12.76
CA GLY A 58 4.25 -5.02 11.73
C GLY A 58 4.21 -4.33 10.36
N ASP A 59 5.10 -3.35 10.17
CA ASP A 59 5.14 -2.56 8.94
C ASP A 59 5.64 -3.40 7.76
N ASP A 60 4.95 -3.25 6.66
CA ASP A 60 5.20 -3.95 5.41
C ASP A 60 5.98 -3.03 4.45
N ILE A 61 6.94 -3.60 3.69
CA ILE A 61 7.73 -2.81 2.73
C ILE A 61 6.87 -2.15 1.65
N SER A 62 5.68 -2.65 1.39
CA SER A 62 4.71 -2.03 0.48
C SER A 62 4.35 -0.60 0.90
N VAL A 63 4.36 -0.31 2.20
CA VAL A 63 4.18 1.04 2.76
C VAL A 63 5.27 1.99 2.27
N LEU A 64 6.54 1.59 2.42
CA LEU A 64 7.66 2.39 1.95
C LEU A 64 7.61 2.59 0.44
N MET A 65 7.33 1.53 -0.32
CA MET A 65 7.21 1.59 -1.78
C MET A 65 6.08 2.52 -2.22
N THR A 66 4.96 2.51 -1.50
CA THR A 66 3.84 3.44 -1.76
C THR A 66 4.30 4.90 -1.59
N TYR A 67 4.92 5.22 -0.46
CA TYR A 67 5.38 6.58 -0.17
C TYR A 67 6.46 7.07 -1.15
N VAL A 68 7.45 6.23 -1.45
CA VAL A 68 8.49 6.54 -2.46
C VAL A 68 7.87 6.75 -3.83
N SER A 69 6.89 5.93 -4.22
CA SER A 69 6.21 6.06 -5.52
C SER A 69 5.42 7.36 -5.62
N ILE A 70 4.70 7.72 -4.56
CA ILE A 70 3.97 9.00 -4.51
C ILE A 70 4.93 10.18 -4.57
N ASP A 71 6.02 10.14 -3.80
CA ASP A 71 6.94 11.25 -3.70
C ASP A 71 7.73 11.47 -4.99
N ARG A 72 8.40 10.43 -5.48
CA ARG A 72 9.43 10.54 -6.53
C ARG A 72 8.89 10.38 -7.96
N TYR A 73 7.81 9.62 -8.12
CA TYR A 73 7.34 9.22 -9.45
C TYR A 73 5.94 9.69 -9.80
N LEU A 74 5.15 10.16 -8.84
CA LEU A 74 3.81 10.64 -9.11
C LEU A 74 3.79 12.16 -9.26
N LYS A 75 3.21 12.65 -10.36
CA LYS A 75 2.95 14.08 -10.55
C LYS A 75 2.01 14.62 -9.47
N MET A 76 2.07 15.91 -9.25
CA MET A 76 1.02 16.62 -8.50
C MET A 76 -0.34 16.40 -9.19
N ASN A 77 -1.38 16.10 -8.42
CA ASN A 77 -2.71 15.67 -8.88
C ASN A 77 -2.75 14.32 -9.59
N GLY A 78 -1.63 13.61 -9.71
CA GLY A 78 -1.57 12.25 -10.21
C GLY A 78 -2.21 11.25 -9.25
N GLN A 79 -2.50 10.05 -9.75
CA GLN A 79 -3.16 8.98 -9.02
C GLN A 79 -2.28 7.74 -8.91
N LEU A 80 -2.36 7.05 -7.78
CA LEU A 80 -1.70 5.77 -7.58
C LEU A 80 -2.74 4.75 -7.13
N CYS A 81 -2.66 3.56 -7.72
CA CYS A 81 -3.50 2.43 -7.36
C CYS A 81 -2.63 1.20 -7.11
N PHE A 82 -2.52 0.81 -5.84
CA PHE A 82 -1.70 -0.33 -5.43
C PHE A 82 -2.53 -1.42 -4.78
N VAL A 83 -2.13 -2.66 -5.04
CA VAL A 83 -2.60 -3.83 -4.31
C VAL A 83 -1.71 -3.98 -3.07
N ILE A 84 -2.29 -3.87 -1.88
CA ILE A 84 -1.57 -3.91 -0.60
C ILE A 84 -2.30 -4.79 0.42
N THR A 85 -1.67 -5.01 1.57
CA THR A 85 -2.32 -5.77 2.65
C THR A 85 -3.40 -4.93 3.35
N GLN A 86 -4.58 -5.50 3.50
CA GLN A 86 -5.73 -4.88 4.16
C GLN A 86 -5.45 -4.50 5.62
N SER A 87 -4.59 -5.26 6.31
CA SER A 87 -4.22 -5.01 7.70
C SER A 87 -3.65 -3.60 7.95
N LEU A 88 -3.07 -2.96 6.94
CA LEU A 88 -2.55 -1.58 7.05
C LEU A 88 -3.62 -0.54 7.39
N PHE A 89 -4.89 -0.83 7.09
CA PHE A 89 -6.00 0.07 7.40
C PHE A 89 -6.63 -0.17 8.77
N GLN A 90 -6.48 -1.35 9.35
CA GLN A 90 -7.22 -1.77 10.53
C GLN A 90 -6.34 -2.12 11.74
N SER A 91 -5.07 -2.48 11.54
CA SER A 91 -4.22 -2.89 12.66
C SER A 91 -3.94 -1.73 13.62
N VAL A 92 -4.04 -2.03 14.92
CA VAL A 92 -3.54 -1.14 15.97
C VAL A 92 -2.03 -1.34 16.08
N GLY A 93 -1.30 -0.26 16.05
CA GLY A 93 0.16 -0.30 16.12
C GLY A 93 0.77 -0.27 14.71
N GLY A 94 0.79 -1.35 13.95
CA GLY A 94 1.32 -1.37 12.58
C GLY A 94 0.51 -0.52 11.58
N GLY A 95 1.17 0.37 10.84
CA GLY A 95 0.56 1.21 9.82
C GLY A 95 0.05 2.58 10.27
N GLU A 96 0.27 3.01 11.51
CA GLU A 96 -0.09 4.40 11.92
C GLU A 96 0.65 5.43 11.10
N GLY A 97 1.95 5.20 10.86
CA GLY A 97 2.74 6.05 9.97
C GLY A 97 2.16 6.13 8.56
N PHE A 98 1.69 4.99 8.04
CA PHE A 98 1.02 4.91 6.75
C PHE A 98 -0.29 5.71 6.73
N ARG A 99 -1.11 5.62 7.77
CA ARG A 99 -2.43 6.29 7.83
C ARG A 99 -2.39 7.80 8.06
N ARG A 100 -1.22 8.41 8.18
CA ARG A 100 -1.11 9.87 8.15
C ARG A 100 -1.42 10.47 6.79
N PHE A 101 -1.30 9.69 5.72
CA PHE A 101 -1.59 10.08 4.35
C PHE A 101 -0.94 11.40 3.94
N ALA A 102 0.32 11.56 4.35
CA ALA A 102 1.15 12.72 4.01
C ALA A 102 2.63 12.32 3.96
N LEU A 103 3.38 12.90 3.03
CA LEU A 103 4.81 12.63 2.84
C LEU A 103 5.64 13.30 3.93
N GLY A 104 5.92 12.55 5.00
CA GLY A 104 6.60 13.07 6.20
C GLY A 104 5.71 13.99 7.05
N LYS A 105 6.28 14.60 8.12
CA LYS A 105 5.52 15.36 9.13
C LYS A 105 4.84 16.63 8.63
N LYS A 106 5.42 17.28 7.63
CA LYS A 106 4.91 18.54 7.02
C LYS A 106 4.90 18.46 5.50
N GLY A 107 4.85 17.25 4.98
CA GLY A 107 4.96 17.00 3.56
C GLY A 107 3.65 17.16 2.80
N ILE A 108 3.74 16.89 1.51
CA ILE A 108 2.59 16.96 0.59
C ILE A 108 1.56 15.91 1.01
N PRO A 109 0.30 16.29 1.23
CA PRO A 109 -0.75 15.33 1.55
C PRO A 109 -1.12 14.50 0.32
N PHE A 110 -1.73 13.36 0.56
CA PHE A 110 -2.44 12.61 -0.48
C PHE A 110 -3.80 12.16 0.02
N LYS A 111 -4.77 12.24 -0.87
CA LYS A 111 -6.16 11.91 -0.61
C LYS A 111 -6.42 10.45 -0.92
N VAL A 112 -6.91 9.72 0.05
CA VAL A 112 -7.48 8.40 -0.20
C VAL A 112 -8.82 8.60 -0.91
N LEU A 113 -8.90 8.09 -2.13
CA LEU A 113 -10.11 8.15 -2.94
C LEU A 113 -11.02 6.98 -2.63
N GLN A 114 -10.43 5.78 -2.56
CA GLN A 114 -11.16 4.53 -2.31
C GLN A 114 -10.23 3.47 -1.76
N VAL A 115 -10.80 2.58 -0.95
CA VAL A 115 -10.20 1.32 -0.54
C VAL A 115 -11.16 0.20 -0.89
N ASP A 116 -10.71 -0.75 -1.72
CA ASP A 116 -11.44 -1.96 -2.04
C ASP A 116 -10.90 -3.10 -1.18
N ASP A 117 -11.68 -3.57 -0.23
CA ASP A 117 -11.34 -4.66 0.68
C ASP A 117 -11.78 -5.99 0.06
N MET A 118 -10.82 -6.81 -0.31
CA MET A 118 -11.02 -8.11 -0.96
C MET A 118 -10.80 -9.29 0.00
N ILE A 119 -10.88 -9.07 1.29
CA ILE A 119 -10.58 -10.09 2.32
C ILE A 119 -11.36 -11.39 2.12
N THR A 120 -12.61 -11.30 1.67
CA THR A 120 -13.45 -12.47 1.46
C THR A 120 -13.27 -13.11 0.09
N LEU A 121 -12.68 -12.39 -0.87
CA LEU A 121 -12.45 -12.91 -2.21
C LEU A 121 -11.19 -13.77 -2.31
N GLN A 122 -10.16 -13.46 -1.51
CA GLN A 122 -8.85 -14.10 -1.58
C GLN A 122 -8.34 -14.25 -3.02
N PRO A 123 -8.10 -13.12 -3.73
CA PRO A 123 -7.83 -13.14 -5.16
C PRO A 123 -6.51 -13.80 -5.55
N PHE A 124 -5.63 -14.07 -4.57
CA PHE A 124 -4.35 -14.73 -4.81
C PHE A 124 -4.35 -16.11 -4.16
N GLU A 125 -4.19 -17.14 -4.97
CA GLU A 125 -4.07 -18.52 -4.51
C GLU A 125 -2.82 -18.70 -3.63
N GLY A 126 -2.99 -19.39 -2.51
CA GLY A 126 -1.90 -19.64 -1.54
C GLY A 126 -1.44 -18.43 -0.73
N ALA A 127 -1.98 -17.24 -0.93
CA ALA A 127 -1.70 -16.07 -0.10
C ALA A 127 -2.61 -16.06 1.13
N ASN A 128 -2.01 -16.12 2.31
CA ASN A 128 -2.74 -15.97 3.58
C ASN A 128 -3.03 -14.50 3.93
N ASN A 129 -2.47 -13.56 3.17
CA ASN A 129 -2.62 -12.14 3.42
C ASN A 129 -3.95 -11.62 2.88
N ARG A 130 -4.62 -10.83 3.71
CA ARG A 130 -5.83 -10.11 3.34
C ARG A 130 -5.48 -9.02 2.34
N THR A 131 -6.11 -9.05 1.20
CA THR A 131 -5.81 -8.16 0.07
C THR A 131 -6.74 -6.96 0.07
N SER A 132 -6.19 -5.79 -0.28
CA SER A 132 -6.97 -4.60 -0.62
C SER A 132 -6.37 -3.87 -1.81
N VAL A 133 -7.20 -3.10 -2.50
CA VAL A 133 -6.74 -2.13 -3.49
C VAL A 133 -6.84 -0.74 -2.87
N PHE A 134 -5.75 -0.01 -2.91
CA PHE A 134 -5.62 1.32 -2.33
C PHE A 134 -5.47 2.35 -3.43
N HIS A 135 -6.43 3.25 -3.55
CA HIS A 135 -6.47 4.28 -4.59
C HIS A 135 -6.35 5.67 -3.98
N ILE A 136 -5.36 6.44 -4.43
CA ILE A 136 -5.06 7.78 -3.90
C ILE A 136 -4.84 8.82 -4.99
N LYS A 137 -4.93 10.09 -4.61
CA LYS A 137 -4.54 11.26 -5.40
C LYS A 137 -3.53 12.11 -4.61
N LYS A 138 -2.40 12.49 -5.24
CA LYS A 138 -1.38 13.33 -4.62
C LYS A 138 -1.81 14.80 -4.61
N GLY A 139 -1.52 15.52 -3.52
CA GLY A 139 -1.67 16.97 -3.41
C GLY A 139 -2.94 17.45 -2.72
N GLU A 140 -3.83 16.54 -2.34
CA GLU A 140 -5.04 16.86 -1.58
C GLU A 140 -5.03 16.11 -0.24
N PRO A 141 -5.55 16.68 0.85
CA PRO A 141 -5.70 15.96 2.11
C PRO A 141 -6.82 14.91 2.04
N THR A 142 -6.65 13.84 2.78
CA THR A 142 -7.70 12.83 2.96
C THR A 142 -8.83 13.41 3.81
N ASN A 143 -10.04 13.32 3.31
CA ASN A 143 -11.27 13.69 4.02
C ASN A 143 -12.00 12.43 4.47
N TYR A 144 -12.51 12.44 5.69
CA TYR A 144 -13.29 11.33 6.24
C TYR A 144 -14.80 11.62 6.19
N PRO A 145 -15.63 10.61 5.98
CA PRO A 145 -15.29 9.21 5.77
C PRO A 145 -14.68 8.95 4.39
N VAL A 146 -13.73 7.99 4.33
CA VAL A 146 -13.18 7.48 3.08
C VAL A 146 -14.14 6.45 2.48
N GLN A 147 -14.28 6.42 1.17
CA GLN A 147 -15.02 5.35 0.48
C GLN A 147 -14.32 4.01 0.71
N TYR A 148 -15.00 3.10 1.38
CA TYR A 148 -14.51 1.78 1.71
C TYR A 148 -15.48 0.73 1.17
N CYS A 149 -15.06 -0.02 0.15
CA CYS A 149 -15.87 -1.02 -0.54
C CYS A 149 -15.44 -2.41 -0.08
N LEU A 150 -16.35 -3.14 0.53
CA LEU A 150 -16.12 -4.53 0.94
C LEU A 150 -16.67 -5.47 -0.14
N TRP A 151 -15.78 -6.18 -0.81
CA TRP A 151 -16.13 -7.17 -1.83
C TRP A 151 -16.42 -8.52 -1.17
N LYS A 152 -17.66 -8.93 -1.18
CA LYS A 152 -18.10 -10.21 -0.58
C LYS A 152 -18.47 -11.20 -1.66
N LYS A 153 -18.00 -12.45 -1.52
CA LYS A 153 -18.48 -13.55 -2.35
C LYS A 153 -19.98 -13.75 -2.15
N THR A 154 -20.69 -13.91 -3.25
CA THR A 154 -22.06 -14.41 -3.23
C THR A 154 -22.08 -15.95 -3.32
N GLU A 155 -23.23 -16.57 -3.07
CA GLU A 155 -23.41 -18.03 -3.21
C GLU A 155 -23.34 -18.51 -4.68
N LYS A 156 -23.29 -17.61 -5.65
CA LYS A 156 -23.41 -17.88 -7.10
C LYS A 156 -22.18 -18.51 -7.76
N GLY A 157 -21.20 -18.97 -7.00
CA GLY A 157 -20.10 -19.75 -7.53
C GLY A 157 -18.70 -19.22 -7.20
N GLN A 158 -17.68 -19.97 -7.61
CA GLN A 158 -16.28 -19.60 -7.40
C GLN A 158 -15.83 -18.57 -8.43
N ILE A 159 -15.01 -17.62 -8.00
CA ILE A 159 -14.26 -16.73 -8.88
C ILE A 159 -13.03 -17.51 -9.33
N GLN A 160 -12.86 -17.64 -10.64
CA GLN A 160 -11.69 -18.28 -11.25
C GLN A 160 -10.61 -17.25 -11.56
N LEU A 161 -9.36 -17.71 -11.73
CA LEU A 161 -8.24 -16.81 -12.07
C LEU A 161 -8.42 -16.09 -13.42
N ASP A 162 -9.15 -16.68 -14.31
CA ASP A 162 -9.48 -16.16 -15.65
C ASP A 162 -10.86 -15.50 -15.73
N SER A 163 -11.55 -15.33 -14.59
CA SER A 163 -12.84 -14.64 -14.55
C SER A 163 -12.70 -13.20 -15.04
N THR A 164 -13.62 -12.79 -15.90
CA THR A 164 -13.72 -11.40 -16.33
C THR A 164 -14.19 -10.49 -15.19
N PHE A 165 -13.98 -9.19 -15.35
CA PHE A 165 -14.43 -8.21 -14.34
C PHE A 165 -15.96 -8.26 -14.13
N GLU A 166 -16.73 -8.43 -15.20
CA GLU A 166 -18.19 -8.54 -15.10
C GLU A 166 -18.62 -9.80 -14.35
N GLU A 167 -17.98 -10.94 -14.60
CA GLU A 167 -18.23 -12.18 -13.84
C GLU A 167 -17.88 -12.04 -12.35
N VAL A 168 -16.77 -11.35 -12.04
CA VAL A 168 -16.40 -11.06 -10.64
C VAL A 168 -17.46 -10.17 -9.99
N LYS A 169 -17.91 -9.14 -10.70
CA LYS A 169 -18.92 -8.19 -10.22
C LYS A 169 -20.27 -8.88 -9.96
N ASP A 170 -20.67 -9.80 -10.84
CA ASP A 170 -21.92 -10.58 -10.67
C ASP A 170 -21.86 -11.57 -9.49
N LYS A 171 -20.66 -12.03 -9.15
CA LYS A 171 -20.40 -12.99 -8.05
C LYS A 171 -20.03 -12.32 -6.73
N THR A 172 -20.05 -10.97 -6.66
CA THR A 172 -19.72 -10.18 -5.48
C THR A 172 -20.84 -9.19 -5.16
N GLN A 173 -20.89 -8.75 -3.89
CA GLN A 173 -21.75 -7.66 -3.44
C GLN A 173 -20.98 -6.71 -2.54
#